data_b05954669b9aa1aeef36c85405202114
#
_entry.id   b05954669b9aa1aeef36c85405202114
#
_cell.length_a   1.000
_cell.length_b   1.000
_cell.length_c   1.000
_cell.angle_alpha   90.00
_cell.angle_beta   90.00
_cell.angle_gamma   90.00
#
_symmetry.space_group_name_H-M   'P 1'
#
loop_
_entity.id
_entity.type
_entity.pdbx_description
1 polymer ?
#
loop_
_entity_poly.entity_id
_entity_poly.type
_entity_poly.pdbx_seq_one_letter_code
_entity_poly.pdbx_strand_id
1 'polypeptide(L)'
;MRSAISVVGVCAFLVCGCAVLPSSLQAQSAKATPLILEKNEGERRVWRPIEGAKIWDAVPGPFMFKVDRHNGGSSHLVFATEDLPRGAKIDRHKHPGADEIIFLQNGTARVNLGSRTREVHGGATLFAPANTWIEVTNIGAETIHGVFVFSAPGFDDFMRAESVPGRQKVVPLTKAEDAAIQAKHAHAVIYKEP
;
A
#
# COMPACT_ATOMS: atom_id res chain seq x y z
N MET A 1 -42.95 -81.40 14.03
CA MET A 1 -41.66 -80.99 13.51
C MET A 1 -41.77 -79.54 13.12
N ARG A 2 -41.29 -78.66 13.97
CA ARG A 2 -41.31 -77.20 13.72
C ARG A 2 -39.89 -76.64 13.91
N SER A 3 -39.28 -76.21 12.79
CA SER A 3 -37.99 -75.55 12.81
C SER A 3 -38.08 -74.10 13.30
N ALA A 4 -37.27 -73.81 14.26
CA ALA A 4 -37.08 -72.40 14.74
C ALA A 4 -35.99 -71.72 13.96
N ILE A 5 -36.30 -70.56 13.39
CA ILE A 5 -35.34 -69.67 12.72
C ILE A 5 -34.92 -68.59 13.72
N SER A 6 -33.68 -68.61 14.11
CA SER A 6 -33.05 -67.53 14.92
C SER A 6 -32.71 -66.38 14.05
N VAL A 7 -33.24 -65.21 14.35
CA VAL A 7 -32.83 -63.92 13.73
C VAL A 7 -31.81 -63.29 14.65
N VAL A 8 -30.58 -63.17 14.14
CA VAL A 8 -29.48 -62.40 14.78
C VAL A 8 -29.61 -60.96 14.34
N GLY A 9 -29.94 -60.06 15.25
CA GLY A 9 -29.99 -58.64 15.06
C GLY A 9 -28.57 -58.04 15.13
N VAL A 10 -28.13 -57.47 14.05
CA VAL A 10 -26.87 -56.67 14.00
C VAL A 10 -27.21 -55.22 14.41
N CYS A 11 -26.79 -54.82 15.62
CA CYS A 11 -26.81 -53.42 16.03
C CYS A 11 -25.62 -52.68 15.37
N ALA A 12 -25.92 -51.84 14.38
CA ALA A 12 -24.95 -50.89 13.83
C ALA A 12 -24.83 -49.67 14.76
N PHE A 13 -23.70 -49.58 15.44
CA PHE A 13 -23.34 -48.34 16.15
C PHE A 13 -22.92 -47.28 15.16
N LEU A 14 -23.75 -46.25 14.96
CA LEU A 14 -23.36 -44.99 14.30
C LEU A 14 -22.44 -44.20 15.24
N VAL A 15 -21.16 -44.24 14.99
CA VAL A 15 -20.20 -43.34 15.63
C VAL A 15 -20.34 -41.98 14.94
N CYS A 16 -21.03 -41.05 15.60
CA CYS A 16 -21.12 -39.67 15.19
C CYS A 16 -19.75 -38.99 15.46
N GLY A 17 -18.89 -39.01 14.47
CA GLY A 17 -17.62 -38.28 14.51
C GLY A 17 -17.88 -36.77 14.46
N CYS A 18 -17.84 -36.08 15.61
CA CYS A 18 -17.73 -34.63 15.64
C CYS A 18 -16.39 -34.26 15.06
N ALA A 19 -16.37 -33.84 13.80
CA ALA A 19 -15.23 -33.15 13.21
C ALA A 19 -15.06 -31.80 13.93
N VAL A 20 -14.10 -31.74 14.85
CA VAL A 20 -13.63 -30.46 15.41
C VAL A 20 -12.89 -29.74 14.28
N LEU A 21 -13.57 -28.79 13.66
CA LEU A 21 -12.93 -27.87 12.73
C LEU A 21 -11.80 -27.12 13.49
N PRO A 22 -10.58 -27.04 12.94
CA PRO A 22 -9.54 -26.28 13.58
C PRO A 22 -10.00 -24.84 13.68
N SER A 23 -10.04 -24.31 14.90
CA SER A 23 -10.23 -22.89 15.16
C SER A 23 -9.24 -22.13 14.31
N SER A 24 -9.74 -21.32 13.38
CA SER A 24 -8.93 -20.39 12.61
C SER A 24 -8.05 -19.62 13.62
N LEU A 25 -6.73 -19.76 13.51
CA LEU A 25 -5.81 -18.83 14.15
C LEU A 25 -6.12 -17.45 13.60
N GLN A 26 -6.98 -16.71 14.27
CA GLN A 26 -7.04 -15.27 14.11
C GLN A 26 -5.68 -14.78 14.56
N ALA A 27 -4.85 -14.38 13.60
CA ALA A 27 -3.64 -13.64 13.89
C ALA A 27 -4.07 -12.48 14.78
N GLN A 28 -3.70 -12.50 16.05
CA GLN A 28 -3.91 -11.39 16.95
C GLN A 28 -3.18 -10.21 16.35
N SER A 29 -3.94 -9.26 15.80
CA SER A 29 -3.41 -7.98 15.36
C SER A 29 -2.67 -7.39 16.57
N ALA A 30 -1.38 -7.18 16.43
CA ALA A 30 -0.58 -6.55 17.47
C ALA A 30 -1.30 -5.25 17.87
N LYS A 31 -1.51 -5.06 19.18
CA LYS A 31 -2.22 -3.89 19.69
C LYS A 31 -1.49 -2.63 19.24
N ALA A 32 -2.19 -1.75 18.51
CA ALA A 32 -1.63 -0.50 18.07
C ALA A 32 -1.12 0.33 19.26
N THR A 33 0.04 0.94 19.11
CA THR A 33 0.68 1.78 20.13
C THR A 33 0.42 3.25 19.77
N PRO A 34 -0.04 4.09 20.71
CA PRO A 34 -0.10 5.52 20.50
C PRO A 34 1.29 6.09 20.15
N LEU A 35 1.37 6.91 19.08
CA LEU A 35 2.60 7.53 18.63
C LEU A 35 2.47 9.05 18.65
N ILE A 36 3.54 9.72 19.05
CA ILE A 36 3.76 11.15 18.86
C ILE A 36 5.08 11.26 18.12
N LEU A 37 5.05 11.78 16.90
CA LEU A 37 6.21 11.84 16.01
C LEU A 37 6.42 13.29 15.54
N GLU A 38 7.61 13.80 15.77
CA GLU A 38 8.07 15.07 15.23
C GLU A 38 8.24 15.02 13.71
N LYS A 39 8.43 16.18 13.08
CA LYS A 39 8.54 16.31 11.61
C LYS A 39 9.51 15.29 11.00
N ASN A 40 10.66 15.08 11.62
CA ASN A 40 11.74 14.24 11.09
C ASN A 40 11.79 12.83 11.71
N GLU A 41 10.78 12.44 12.47
CA GLU A 41 10.65 11.12 13.08
C GLU A 41 9.75 10.22 12.24
N GLY A 42 10.18 8.98 12.04
CA GLY A 42 9.53 7.98 11.21
C GLY A 42 10.53 7.17 10.39
N GLU A 43 10.04 6.29 9.57
CA GLU A 43 10.85 5.50 8.66
C GLU A 43 11.11 6.28 7.36
N ARG A 44 12.25 6.97 7.28
CA ARG A 44 12.66 7.68 6.06
C ARG A 44 13.18 6.71 5.03
N ARG A 45 12.71 6.86 3.79
CA ARG A 45 13.09 6.04 2.65
C ARG A 45 13.37 6.89 1.41
N VAL A 46 14.10 6.31 0.46
CA VAL A 46 14.43 6.91 -0.83
C VAL A 46 14.10 5.92 -1.93
N TRP A 47 13.36 6.36 -2.94
CA TRP A 47 13.02 5.56 -4.09
C TRP A 47 14.26 5.05 -4.83
N ARG A 48 14.17 3.85 -5.36
CA ARG A 48 15.18 3.28 -6.27
C ARG A 48 14.76 3.63 -7.70
N PRO A 49 15.63 4.26 -8.50
CA PRO A 49 15.33 4.48 -9.90
C PRO A 49 15.35 3.15 -10.66
N ILE A 50 14.63 3.07 -11.76
CA ILE A 50 14.69 1.93 -12.67
C ILE A 50 15.89 2.11 -13.60
N GLU A 51 16.68 1.05 -13.82
CA GLU A 51 17.84 1.06 -14.69
C GLU A 51 17.46 1.49 -16.13
N GLY A 52 18.18 2.47 -16.66
CA GLY A 52 17.93 3.02 -18.00
C GLY A 52 16.76 4.01 -18.08
N ALA A 53 16.05 4.28 -16.99
CA ALA A 53 15.09 5.38 -16.96
C ALA A 53 15.82 6.72 -17.07
N LYS A 54 15.38 7.56 -18.01
CA LYS A 54 16.02 8.88 -18.27
C LYS A 54 15.67 9.94 -17.24
N ILE A 55 14.99 9.62 -16.14
CA ILE A 55 14.26 10.59 -15.35
C ILE A 55 14.80 10.62 -13.92
N TRP A 56 16.04 10.98 -13.73
CA TRP A 56 16.55 11.35 -12.41
C TRP A 56 15.98 12.69 -11.90
N ASP A 57 15.54 13.57 -12.82
CA ASP A 57 15.04 14.91 -12.50
C ASP A 57 13.55 14.95 -12.14
N ALA A 58 12.82 13.85 -12.33
CA ALA A 58 11.37 13.80 -12.16
C ALA A 58 10.88 12.75 -11.14
N VAL A 59 11.82 12.05 -10.47
CA VAL A 59 11.46 11.07 -9.43
C VAL A 59 10.95 11.81 -8.20
N PRO A 60 9.87 11.33 -7.57
CA PRO A 60 9.46 11.82 -6.26
C PRO A 60 10.64 11.82 -5.29
N GLY A 61 10.66 12.79 -4.39
CA GLY A 61 11.71 12.91 -3.39
C GLY A 61 11.64 11.82 -2.32
N PRO A 62 12.40 11.98 -1.26
CA PRO A 62 12.32 11.06 -0.14
C PRO A 62 10.92 11.12 0.50
N PHE A 63 10.49 9.99 1.01
CA PHE A 63 9.25 9.88 1.77
C PHE A 63 9.51 9.31 3.17
N MET A 64 8.52 9.44 4.04
CA MET A 64 8.63 8.99 5.42
C MET A 64 7.32 8.37 5.91
N PHE A 65 7.36 7.08 6.26
CA PHE A 65 6.24 6.47 6.97
C PHE A 65 6.18 7.00 8.40
N LYS A 66 5.02 7.50 8.76
CA LYS A 66 4.72 8.02 10.10
C LYS A 66 3.92 7.04 10.93
N VAL A 67 2.88 6.47 10.33
CA VAL A 67 2.01 5.50 11.00
C VAL A 67 1.67 4.39 10.01
N ASP A 68 2.03 3.18 10.36
CA ASP A 68 1.65 1.97 9.67
C ASP A 68 1.78 0.75 10.59
N ARG A 69 1.55 -0.44 10.07
CA ARG A 69 1.66 -1.70 10.82
C ARG A 69 3.10 -2.07 11.19
N HIS A 70 4.10 -1.56 10.46
CA HIS A 70 5.52 -1.93 10.66
C HIS A 70 6.17 -1.14 11.80
N ASN A 71 5.65 0.03 12.12
CA ASN A 71 6.14 0.81 13.27
C ASN A 71 5.29 0.65 14.53
N GLY A 72 4.36 -0.32 14.53
CA GLY A 72 3.46 -0.57 15.65
C GLY A 72 2.32 0.45 15.78
N GLY A 73 2.13 1.32 14.78
CA GLY A 73 1.06 2.31 14.77
C GLY A 73 -0.29 1.72 14.43
N SER A 74 -0.61 1.53 13.18
CA SER A 74 -1.94 1.09 12.75
C SER A 74 -1.89 -0.10 11.82
N SER A 75 -2.78 -1.08 12.04
CA SER A 75 -3.02 -2.18 11.11
C SER A 75 -4.12 -1.86 10.07
N HIS A 76 -4.72 -0.67 10.14
CA HIS A 76 -5.90 -0.30 9.36
C HIS A 76 -5.67 0.87 8.39
N LEU A 77 -4.60 1.62 8.58
CA LEU A 77 -4.27 2.76 7.74
C LEU A 77 -2.75 2.91 7.59
N VAL A 78 -2.34 3.63 6.57
CA VAL A 78 -0.97 4.10 6.37
C VAL A 78 -0.99 5.61 6.30
N PHE A 79 -0.13 6.27 7.06
CA PHE A 79 0.09 7.72 7.02
C PHE A 79 1.56 7.98 6.73
N ALA A 80 1.86 8.74 5.68
CA ALA A 80 3.22 9.11 5.33
C ALA A 80 3.30 10.51 4.71
N THR A 81 4.53 11.00 4.58
CA THR A 81 4.83 12.28 3.92
C THR A 81 5.80 12.03 2.77
N GLU A 82 5.74 12.84 1.73
CA GLU A 82 6.62 12.76 0.58
C GLU A 82 6.96 14.17 0.09
N ASP A 83 8.20 14.34 -0.33
CA ASP A 83 8.67 15.55 -1.00
C ASP A 83 8.56 15.35 -2.51
N LEU A 84 7.95 16.31 -3.20
CA LEU A 84 7.83 16.30 -4.64
C LEU A 84 8.60 17.52 -5.20
N PRO A 85 9.88 17.37 -5.61
CA PRO A 85 10.68 18.45 -6.16
C PRO A 85 10.03 19.07 -7.41
N ARG A 86 10.51 20.24 -7.82
CA ARG A 86 10.04 20.88 -9.05
C ARG A 86 10.16 19.93 -10.25
N GLY A 87 9.08 19.79 -11.01
CA GLY A 87 9.00 18.93 -12.17
C GLY A 87 8.80 17.44 -11.86
N ALA A 88 8.94 17.04 -10.59
CA ALA A 88 8.71 15.65 -10.21
C ALA A 88 7.24 15.26 -10.38
N LYS A 89 7.05 13.98 -10.65
CA LYS A 89 5.76 13.41 -10.99
C LYS A 89 5.54 12.12 -10.21
N ILE A 90 4.36 12.00 -9.62
CA ILE A 90 3.79 10.72 -9.19
C ILE A 90 3.04 10.17 -10.40
N ASP A 91 3.57 9.09 -11.00
CA ASP A 91 3.05 8.52 -12.23
C ASP A 91 1.60 8.05 -12.08
N ARG A 92 0.90 7.97 -13.23
CA ARG A 92 -0.51 7.60 -13.23
C ARG A 92 -0.72 6.18 -12.74
N HIS A 93 -1.35 6.07 -11.57
CA HIS A 93 -1.59 4.81 -10.89
C HIS A 93 -2.97 4.81 -10.22
N LYS A 94 -3.35 3.66 -9.67
CA LYS A 94 -4.56 3.49 -8.86
C LYS A 94 -4.33 2.44 -7.77
N HIS A 95 -5.10 2.54 -6.70
CA HIS A 95 -5.09 1.61 -5.57
C HIS A 95 -6.35 0.74 -5.57
N PRO A 96 -6.29 -0.56 -5.97
CA PRO A 96 -7.48 -1.41 -6.04
C PRO A 96 -8.16 -1.64 -4.69
N GLY A 97 -7.38 -1.68 -3.59
CA GLY A 97 -7.84 -2.09 -2.26
C GLY A 97 -7.91 -0.99 -1.22
N ALA A 98 -7.62 0.27 -1.57
CA ALA A 98 -7.59 1.37 -0.60
C ALA A 98 -8.08 2.68 -1.20
N ASP A 99 -8.78 3.46 -0.40
CA ASP A 99 -8.96 4.88 -0.68
C ASP A 99 -7.68 5.63 -0.33
N GLU A 100 -7.41 6.72 -1.03
CA GLU A 100 -6.26 7.58 -0.78
C GLU A 100 -6.69 9.03 -0.57
N ILE A 101 -6.12 9.67 0.44
CA ILE A 101 -6.15 11.12 0.60
C ILE A 101 -4.74 11.64 0.42
N ILE A 102 -4.57 12.66 -0.45
CA ILE A 102 -3.34 13.44 -0.55
C ILE A 102 -3.66 14.87 -0.13
N PHE A 103 -2.86 15.41 0.79
CA PHE A 103 -2.92 16.80 1.21
C PHE A 103 -1.61 17.49 0.82
N LEU A 104 -1.71 18.54 0.02
CA LEU A 104 -0.57 19.37 -0.37
C LEU A 104 -0.40 20.49 0.64
N GLN A 105 0.71 20.49 1.38
CA GLN A 105 0.96 21.55 2.37
C GLN A 105 1.29 22.88 1.72
N ASN A 106 1.98 22.84 0.57
CA ASN A 106 2.44 24.02 -0.17
C ASN A 106 2.55 23.72 -1.67
N GLY A 107 2.94 24.70 -2.45
CA GLY A 107 3.29 24.56 -3.86
C GLY A 107 2.11 24.54 -4.81
N THR A 108 2.38 24.19 -6.07
CA THR A 108 1.40 24.14 -7.16
C THR A 108 1.54 22.84 -7.92
N ALA A 109 0.47 22.08 -8.04
CA ALA A 109 0.45 20.82 -8.75
C ALA A 109 -0.61 20.79 -9.85
N ARG A 110 -0.30 20.08 -10.95
CA ARG A 110 -1.31 19.57 -11.88
C ARG A 110 -1.72 18.17 -11.42
N VAL A 111 -3.02 17.98 -11.25
CA VAL A 111 -3.61 16.73 -10.78
C VAL A 111 -4.55 16.17 -11.84
N ASN A 112 -4.33 14.91 -12.22
CA ASN A 112 -5.28 14.11 -13.00
C ASN A 112 -5.92 13.11 -12.05
N LEU A 113 -7.21 13.26 -11.77
CA LEU A 113 -7.97 12.41 -10.84
C LEU A 113 -9.25 11.91 -11.52
N GLY A 114 -9.32 10.61 -11.77
CA GLY A 114 -10.37 10.02 -12.60
C GLY A 114 -10.36 10.62 -14.00
N SER A 115 -11.47 11.28 -14.38
CA SER A 115 -11.62 12.01 -15.63
C SER A 115 -11.34 13.52 -15.53
N ARG A 116 -10.93 14.01 -14.34
CA ARG A 116 -10.75 15.44 -14.09
C ARG A 116 -9.26 15.79 -14.09
N THR A 117 -8.94 16.93 -14.72
CA THR A 117 -7.61 17.56 -14.61
C THR A 117 -7.78 18.93 -13.98
N ARG A 118 -7.00 19.23 -12.95
CA ARG A 118 -6.99 20.54 -12.29
C ARG A 118 -5.58 20.95 -11.90
N GLU A 119 -5.35 22.24 -11.93
CA GLU A 119 -4.28 22.87 -11.18
C GLU A 119 -4.79 23.15 -9.75
N VAL A 120 -3.96 22.81 -8.76
CA VAL A 120 -4.26 22.98 -7.34
C VAL A 120 -3.05 23.58 -6.62
N HIS A 121 -3.30 24.22 -5.49
CA HIS A 121 -2.29 24.93 -4.71
C HIS A 121 -2.20 24.38 -3.28
N GLY A 122 -1.18 24.82 -2.53
CA GLY A 122 -1.03 24.47 -1.12
C GLY A 122 -2.33 24.66 -0.34
N GLY A 123 -2.64 23.71 0.55
CA GLY A 123 -3.91 23.56 1.23
C GLY A 123 -4.93 22.68 0.51
N ALA A 124 -4.65 22.23 -0.73
CA ALA A 124 -5.55 21.35 -1.47
C ALA A 124 -5.57 19.94 -0.87
N THR A 125 -6.78 19.36 -0.86
CA THR A 125 -7.01 17.94 -0.52
C THR A 125 -7.51 17.21 -1.77
N LEU A 126 -6.86 16.10 -2.08
CA LEU A 126 -7.26 15.16 -3.13
C LEU A 126 -7.83 13.92 -2.45
N PHE A 127 -8.99 13.46 -2.91
CA PHE A 127 -9.56 12.20 -2.46
C PHE A 127 -9.75 11.27 -3.65
N ALA A 128 -9.01 10.19 -3.67
CA ALA A 128 -9.09 9.12 -4.67
C ALA A 128 -9.75 7.88 -4.03
N PRO A 129 -11.04 7.64 -4.29
CA PRO A 129 -11.64 6.36 -3.94
C PRO A 129 -10.88 5.19 -4.56
N ALA A 130 -10.95 4.02 -3.96
CA ALA A 130 -10.36 2.79 -4.48
C ALA A 130 -10.64 2.62 -5.99
N ASN A 131 -9.65 2.13 -6.73
CA ASN A 131 -9.68 1.98 -8.20
C ASN A 131 -9.74 3.30 -9.01
N THR A 132 -9.57 4.45 -8.39
CA THR A 132 -9.53 5.73 -9.12
C THR A 132 -8.12 6.03 -9.60
N TRP A 133 -7.97 6.30 -10.89
CA TRP A 133 -6.69 6.73 -11.47
C TRP A 133 -6.30 8.11 -10.95
N ILE A 134 -5.08 8.23 -10.44
CA ILE A 134 -4.48 9.49 -9.97
C ILE A 134 -3.09 9.69 -10.57
N GLU A 135 -2.75 10.94 -10.82
CA GLU A 135 -1.42 11.41 -11.22
C GLU A 135 -1.24 12.82 -10.64
N VAL A 136 -0.06 13.09 -10.11
CA VAL A 136 0.28 14.41 -9.55
C VAL A 136 1.61 14.86 -10.11
N THR A 137 1.66 16.07 -10.67
CA THR A 137 2.90 16.68 -11.20
C THR A 137 3.14 18.01 -10.49
N ASN A 138 4.31 18.19 -9.91
CA ASN A 138 4.71 19.50 -9.39
C ASN A 138 5.03 20.43 -10.57
N ILE A 139 4.17 21.41 -10.83
CA ILE A 139 4.35 22.42 -11.88
C ILE A 139 4.83 23.77 -11.33
N GLY A 140 4.99 23.86 -10.00
CA GLY A 140 5.49 25.05 -9.32
C GLY A 140 7.00 25.16 -9.31
N ALA A 141 7.52 26.22 -8.68
CA ALA A 141 8.94 26.47 -8.54
C ALA A 141 9.56 25.81 -7.30
N GLU A 142 8.77 25.55 -6.29
CA GLU A 142 9.19 25.01 -5.00
C GLU A 142 8.90 23.51 -4.87
N THR A 143 9.59 22.84 -3.95
CA THR A 143 9.25 21.47 -3.57
C THR A 143 7.89 21.44 -2.87
N ILE A 144 6.98 20.59 -3.34
CA ILE A 144 5.74 20.32 -2.65
C ILE A 144 6.03 19.35 -1.49
N HIS A 145 5.54 19.69 -0.30
CA HIS A 145 5.48 18.76 0.82
C HIS A 145 4.09 18.15 0.87
N GLY A 146 4.00 16.87 0.53
CA GLY A 146 2.76 16.13 0.49
C GLY A 146 2.58 15.25 1.73
N VAL A 147 1.34 15.07 2.13
CA VAL A 147 0.92 14.07 3.10
C VAL A 147 -0.03 13.13 2.39
N PHE A 148 0.13 11.82 2.59
CA PHE A 148 -0.81 10.86 2.06
C PHE A 148 -1.28 9.87 3.13
N VAL A 149 -2.53 9.45 3.00
CA VAL A 149 -3.19 8.49 3.89
C VAL A 149 -3.90 7.45 3.05
N PHE A 150 -3.61 6.18 3.30
CA PHE A 150 -4.36 5.05 2.75
C PHE A 150 -5.29 4.46 3.80
N SER A 151 -6.51 4.14 3.40
CA SER A 151 -7.53 3.52 4.26
C SER A 151 -7.24 2.06 4.60
N ALA A 152 -6.26 1.44 3.94
CA ALA A 152 -5.81 0.08 4.18
C ALA A 152 -4.31 -0.07 3.91
N PRO A 153 -3.60 -1.01 4.57
CA PRO A 153 -2.24 -1.36 4.25
C PRO A 153 -2.12 -2.10 2.91
N GLY A 154 -0.89 -2.18 2.39
CA GLY A 154 -0.53 -2.89 1.17
C GLY A 154 0.36 -2.07 0.26
N PHE A 155 0.03 -0.81 0.02
CA PHE A 155 0.90 0.10 -0.75
C PHE A 155 2.19 0.43 0.01
N ASP A 156 2.16 0.44 1.33
CA ASP A 156 3.35 0.57 2.18
C ASP A 156 4.39 -0.55 1.95
N ASP A 157 3.95 -1.77 1.67
CA ASP A 157 4.85 -2.87 1.31
C ASP A 157 5.46 -2.69 -0.09
N PHE A 158 4.66 -2.23 -1.06
CA PHE A 158 5.15 -1.87 -2.39
C PHE A 158 6.21 -0.78 -2.30
N MET A 159 5.92 0.32 -1.60
CA MET A 159 6.86 1.42 -1.42
C MET A 159 8.17 0.95 -0.77
N ARG A 160 8.11 0.02 0.18
CA ARG A 160 9.32 -0.57 0.78
C ARG A 160 10.10 -1.43 -0.20
N ALA A 161 9.43 -2.17 -1.06
CA ALA A 161 10.09 -3.01 -2.05
C ALA A 161 10.84 -2.18 -3.11
N GLU A 162 10.30 -1.01 -3.48
CA GLU A 162 10.90 -0.10 -4.47
C GLU A 162 11.82 0.97 -3.89
N SER A 163 12.11 0.93 -2.61
CA SER A 163 12.93 1.93 -1.93
C SER A 163 13.96 1.32 -1.00
N VAL A 164 14.88 2.15 -0.55
CA VAL A 164 15.85 1.80 0.48
C VAL A 164 15.73 2.75 1.68
N PRO A 165 16.11 2.33 2.90
CA PRO A 165 16.24 3.24 4.04
C PRO A 165 17.12 4.44 3.71
N GLY A 166 16.72 5.64 4.12
CA GLY A 166 17.27 6.92 3.66
C GLY A 166 18.76 7.17 3.90
N ARG A 167 19.45 6.25 4.58
CA ARG A 167 20.92 6.30 4.79
C ARG A 167 21.68 5.25 3.99
N GLN A 168 20.99 4.40 3.25
CA GLN A 168 21.60 3.35 2.43
C GLN A 168 21.95 3.87 1.04
N LYS A 169 22.96 3.23 0.43
CA LYS A 169 23.31 3.49 -0.97
C LYS A 169 22.14 3.07 -1.86
N VAL A 170 21.69 3.99 -2.68
CA VAL A 170 20.66 3.72 -3.68
C VAL A 170 21.28 2.93 -4.83
N VAL A 171 20.72 1.76 -5.11
CA VAL A 171 21.07 0.92 -6.26
C VAL A 171 19.82 0.86 -7.14
N PRO A 172 19.91 1.17 -8.44
CA PRO A 172 18.78 1.07 -9.35
C PRO A 172 18.13 -0.31 -9.34
N LEU A 173 16.83 -0.36 -9.58
CA LEU A 173 16.13 -1.59 -9.92
C LEU A 173 16.42 -1.97 -11.36
N THR A 174 16.68 -3.23 -11.62
CA THR A 174 16.57 -3.73 -12.98
C THR A 174 15.11 -3.74 -13.42
N LYS A 175 14.85 -3.67 -14.72
CA LYS A 175 13.47 -3.79 -15.25
C LYS A 175 12.76 -5.08 -14.82
N ALA A 176 13.51 -6.16 -14.65
CA ALA A 176 12.96 -7.44 -14.21
C ALA A 176 12.56 -7.41 -12.72
N GLU A 177 13.37 -6.77 -11.86
CA GLU A 177 13.04 -6.58 -10.43
C GLU A 177 11.81 -5.70 -10.28
N ASP A 178 11.76 -4.57 -10.99
CA ASP A 178 10.60 -3.67 -10.99
C ASP A 178 9.32 -4.40 -11.42
N ALA A 179 9.34 -5.09 -12.55
CA ALA A 179 8.20 -5.88 -13.03
C ALA A 179 7.76 -6.97 -12.02
N ALA A 180 8.69 -7.62 -11.35
CA ALA A 180 8.39 -8.62 -10.32
C ALA A 180 7.75 -7.98 -9.07
N ILE A 181 8.23 -6.80 -8.65
CA ILE A 181 7.65 -6.04 -7.54
C ILE A 181 6.23 -5.61 -7.89
N GLN A 182 6.02 -5.02 -9.07
CA GLN A 182 4.69 -4.59 -9.53
C GLN A 182 3.71 -5.76 -9.61
N ALA A 183 4.11 -6.89 -10.18
CA ALA A 183 3.28 -8.09 -10.24
C ALA A 183 2.89 -8.61 -8.85
N LYS A 184 3.83 -8.64 -7.92
CA LYS A 184 3.60 -9.08 -6.53
C LYS A 184 2.61 -8.18 -5.80
N HIS A 185 2.66 -6.88 -6.06
CA HIS A 185 1.88 -5.87 -5.35
C HIS A 185 0.69 -5.31 -6.16
N ALA A 186 0.29 -5.97 -7.26
CA ALA A 186 -0.83 -5.55 -8.10
C ALA A 186 -2.19 -5.45 -7.37
N HIS A 187 -2.32 -6.09 -6.21
CA HIS A 187 -3.48 -5.93 -5.33
C HIS A 187 -3.51 -4.56 -4.61
N ALA A 188 -2.38 -3.90 -4.47
CA ALA A 188 -2.23 -2.64 -3.75
C ALA A 188 -2.04 -1.43 -4.67
N VAL A 189 -1.38 -1.63 -5.81
CA VAL A 189 -1.14 -0.57 -6.81
C VAL A 189 -1.09 -1.15 -8.21
N ILE A 190 -1.62 -0.40 -9.17
CA ILE A 190 -1.52 -0.66 -10.60
C ILE A 190 -1.10 0.63 -11.28
N TYR A 191 0.03 0.62 -11.95
CA TYR A 191 0.49 1.71 -12.80
C TYR A 191 -0.14 1.61 -14.19
N LYS A 192 -0.44 2.77 -14.81
CA LYS A 192 -0.85 2.81 -16.20
C LYS A 192 0.39 2.73 -17.07
N GLU A 193 0.41 1.78 -18.00
CA GLU A 193 1.44 1.77 -19.02
C GLU A 193 1.45 3.09 -19.81
N PRO A 194 2.63 3.56 -20.21
CA PRO A 194 2.83 4.83 -20.91
C PRO A 194 2.05 4.92 -22.22
#